data_33208fdcd334c6bb52a37025241ec2d6
#
_entry.id   33208fdcd334c6bb52a37025241ec2d6
#
_cell.length_a   1.000
_cell.length_b   1.000
_cell.length_c   1.000
_cell.angle_alpha   90.00
_cell.angle_beta   90.00
_cell.angle_gamma   90.00
#
_symmetry.space_group_name_H-M   'P 1'
#
loop_
_entity.id
_entity.type
_entity.pdbx_description
1 polymer ?
#
loop_
_entity_poly.entity_id
_entity_poly.type
_entity_poly.pdbx_seq_one_letter_code
_entity_poly.pdbx_strand_id
1 'polypeptide(L)'
;MPDKPLSHGRKSISASTKPKELMTNSPRLSNLWTADVITLYPNAFPGVLSESILGKSLEKKKWALEIVNLRDFGIGPHKKVDDTPAGGGAGLVLRADVIEPALEKSISSSPKGRPLVYMSPRGKRFDQTLAKKWAAAPGVIILCGRFEGIDERILEHYDIEEISLGVFVMTGGEIAAQAMIDATVRLLPTVLGNPDSPLDESHSSGLLEYPQYTKPAEWKSQKIPETLLSGHHENIAKWRMDQAKTKTQKQRPDLWKTWNKVKD
;
A
#
# COMPACT_ATOMS: atom_id res chain seq x y z
N MET A 1 5.76 45.21 35.17
CA MET A 1 5.32 43.78 35.05
C MET A 1 5.71 43.30 33.67
N PRO A 2 6.60 42.34 33.50
CA PRO A 2 7.01 41.89 32.18
C PRO A 2 6.01 40.89 31.60
N ASP A 3 5.73 41.05 30.32
CA ASP A 3 4.84 40.24 29.49
C ASP A 3 5.23 38.76 29.49
N LYS A 4 4.26 37.89 29.76
CA LYS A 4 4.41 36.44 29.62
C LYS A 4 4.39 36.08 28.10
N PRO A 5 5.33 35.25 27.65
CA PRO A 5 5.31 34.78 26.25
C PRO A 5 4.07 33.91 26.00
N LEU A 6 3.35 34.23 24.97
CA LEU A 6 2.23 33.43 24.44
C LEU A 6 2.75 32.05 24.02
N SER A 7 2.37 31.02 24.76
CA SER A 7 2.63 29.63 24.41
C SER A 7 1.86 29.32 23.13
N HIS A 8 2.57 29.00 22.07
CA HIS A 8 1.98 28.39 20.86
C HIS A 8 1.52 26.98 21.25
N GLY A 9 0.26 26.86 21.66
CA GLY A 9 -0.35 25.60 22.06
C GLY A 9 -0.26 24.61 20.90
N ARG A 10 0.63 23.62 21.03
CA ARG A 10 0.52 22.37 20.29
C ARG A 10 -0.82 21.75 20.69
N LYS A 11 -1.81 21.79 19.81
CA LYS A 11 -2.99 20.96 19.94
C LYS A 11 -2.50 19.51 19.94
N SER A 12 -2.55 18.87 21.08
CA SER A 12 -2.33 17.43 21.18
C SER A 12 -3.43 16.76 20.34
N ILE A 13 -3.04 16.13 19.26
CA ILE A 13 -3.94 15.26 18.49
C ILE A 13 -4.11 14.03 19.36
N SER A 14 -5.25 13.92 20.06
CA SER A 14 -5.62 12.66 20.68
C SER A 14 -5.92 11.67 19.57
N ALA A 15 -5.13 10.59 19.49
CA ALA A 15 -5.43 9.49 18.59
C ALA A 15 -6.83 8.95 18.94
N SER A 16 -7.72 8.90 17.95
CA SER A 16 -9.03 8.27 18.13
C SER A 16 -8.80 6.79 18.43
N THR A 17 -9.25 6.34 19.59
CA THR A 17 -9.20 4.93 19.99
C THR A 17 -10.32 4.10 19.35
N LYS A 18 -11.07 4.66 18.40
CA LYS A 18 -12.19 4.01 17.71
C LYS A 18 -11.91 3.85 16.22
N PRO A 19 -11.19 2.79 15.78
CA PRO A 19 -10.95 2.52 14.34
C PRO A 19 -12.23 2.42 13.51
N LYS A 20 -13.38 2.09 14.12
CA LYS A 20 -14.68 1.90 13.46
C LYS A 20 -15.28 3.17 12.85
N GLU A 21 -14.90 4.36 13.32
CA GLU A 21 -15.47 5.62 12.81
C GLU A 21 -14.91 6.03 11.45
N LEU A 22 -13.76 5.46 11.04
CA LEU A 22 -13.15 5.68 9.73
C LEU A 22 -13.71 4.74 8.65
N MET A 23 -14.39 3.66 9.06
CA MET A 23 -15.02 2.72 8.15
C MET A 23 -16.47 3.18 7.88
N THR A 24 -16.71 3.76 6.74
CA THR A 24 -18.03 4.28 6.38
C THR A 24 -18.91 3.17 5.84
N ASN A 25 -20.04 2.88 6.54
CA ASN A 25 -21.20 2.21 5.96
C ASN A 25 -22.02 3.18 5.06
N SER A 26 -21.40 4.23 4.54
CA SER A 26 -22.06 5.21 3.68
C SER A 26 -22.21 4.65 2.27
N PRO A 27 -23.28 4.99 1.53
CA PRO A 27 -23.39 4.61 0.13
C PRO A 27 -22.14 5.08 -0.63
N ARG A 28 -21.55 4.17 -1.41
CA ARG A 28 -20.31 4.43 -2.16
C ARG A 28 -20.48 5.65 -3.04
N LEU A 29 -19.57 6.59 -2.94
CA LEU A 29 -19.46 7.67 -3.91
C LEU A 29 -18.98 7.03 -5.22
N SER A 30 -19.79 7.07 -6.26
CA SER A 30 -19.63 6.32 -7.51
C SER A 30 -18.31 6.53 -8.28
N ASN A 31 -17.49 7.51 -7.88
CA ASN A 31 -16.26 7.91 -8.56
C ASN A 31 -15.02 7.90 -7.65
N LEU A 32 -15.11 7.37 -6.43
CA LEU A 32 -14.00 7.39 -5.50
C LEU A 32 -13.19 6.10 -5.62
N TRP A 33 -11.87 6.23 -5.75
CA TRP A 33 -10.98 5.07 -5.70
C TRP A 33 -11.17 4.31 -4.38
N THR A 34 -11.45 3.03 -4.45
CA THR A 34 -11.80 2.24 -3.27
C THR A 34 -10.96 0.98 -3.18
N ALA A 35 -10.36 0.73 -2.02
CA ALA A 35 -9.81 -0.57 -1.67
C ALA A 35 -10.88 -1.37 -0.91
N ASP A 36 -11.34 -2.49 -1.47
CA ASP A 36 -12.13 -3.49 -0.77
C ASP A 36 -11.20 -4.57 -0.24
N VAL A 37 -11.25 -4.84 1.04
CA VAL A 37 -10.40 -5.87 1.67
C VAL A 37 -11.27 -6.94 2.31
N ILE A 38 -11.16 -8.16 1.79
CA ILE A 38 -11.83 -9.34 2.34
C ILE A 38 -10.84 -10.02 3.28
N THR A 39 -11.19 -10.15 4.56
CA THR A 39 -10.27 -10.62 5.59
C THR A 39 -10.99 -11.31 6.74
N LEU A 40 -10.30 -12.19 7.46
CA LEU A 40 -10.73 -12.74 8.75
C LEU A 40 -10.49 -11.79 9.93
N TYR A 41 -9.66 -10.76 9.73
CA TYR A 41 -9.23 -9.84 10.79
C TYR A 41 -9.56 -8.39 10.45
N PRO A 42 -10.85 -8.02 10.42
CA PRO A 42 -11.28 -6.67 10.07
C PRO A 42 -10.68 -5.58 10.98
N ASN A 43 -10.37 -5.93 12.24
CA ASN A 43 -9.75 -5.00 13.20
C ASN A 43 -8.27 -4.68 12.88
N ALA A 44 -7.63 -5.40 11.94
CA ALA A 44 -6.31 -5.03 11.43
C ALA A 44 -6.34 -3.76 10.57
N PHE A 45 -7.54 -3.37 10.11
CA PHE A 45 -7.74 -2.19 9.28
C PHE A 45 -8.50 -1.10 10.03
N PRO A 46 -8.24 0.18 9.72
CA PRO A 46 -7.31 0.66 8.70
C PRO A 46 -5.82 0.51 9.06
N GLY A 47 -5.47 0.23 10.32
CA GLY A 47 -4.07 0.11 10.74
C GLY A 47 -3.26 1.36 10.40
N VAL A 48 -2.07 1.19 9.85
CA VAL A 48 -1.19 2.31 9.45
C VAL A 48 -1.80 3.23 8.38
N LEU A 49 -2.80 2.77 7.65
CA LEU A 49 -3.50 3.56 6.64
C LEU A 49 -4.33 4.71 7.23
N SER A 50 -4.56 4.71 8.56
CA SER A 50 -5.21 5.82 9.28
C SER A 50 -4.25 6.94 9.66
N GLU A 51 -2.95 6.76 9.43
CA GLU A 51 -1.96 7.70 9.91
C GLU A 51 -1.50 8.70 8.83
N SER A 52 -0.99 9.86 9.27
CA SER A 52 -0.30 10.86 8.45
C SER A 52 -1.09 11.30 7.20
N ILE A 53 -0.49 11.23 6.02
CA ILE A 53 -1.06 11.69 4.76
C ILE A 53 -2.21 10.79 4.31
N LEU A 54 -2.07 9.47 4.45
CA LEU A 54 -3.10 8.52 4.04
C LEU A 54 -4.35 8.66 4.90
N GLY A 55 -4.21 8.72 6.22
CA GLY A 55 -5.32 8.90 7.14
C GLY A 55 -6.08 10.20 6.89
N LYS A 56 -5.36 11.31 6.74
CA LYS A 56 -5.98 12.60 6.38
C LYS A 56 -6.70 12.57 5.04
N SER A 57 -6.18 11.83 4.06
CA SER A 57 -6.83 11.70 2.75
C SER A 57 -8.06 10.79 2.79
N LEU A 58 -8.05 9.76 3.63
CA LEU A 58 -9.19 8.89 3.92
C LEU A 58 -10.32 9.68 4.62
N GLU A 59 -10.00 10.43 5.67
CA GLU A 59 -10.96 11.32 6.36
C GLU A 59 -11.58 12.35 5.40
N LYS A 60 -10.78 12.92 4.49
CA LYS A 60 -11.24 13.86 3.47
C LYS A 60 -11.93 13.20 2.28
N LYS A 61 -12.18 11.89 2.34
CA LYS A 61 -12.84 11.12 1.29
C LYS A 61 -12.19 11.28 -0.09
N LYS A 62 -10.85 11.31 -0.16
CA LYS A 62 -10.11 11.29 -1.43
C LYS A 62 -9.97 9.88 -1.98
N TRP A 63 -10.10 8.88 -1.12
CA TRP A 63 -10.20 7.46 -1.38
C TRP A 63 -11.05 6.80 -0.30
N ALA A 64 -11.43 5.54 -0.49
CA ALA A 64 -12.22 4.80 0.47
C ALA A 64 -11.61 3.43 0.77
N LEU A 65 -11.89 2.94 1.97
CA LEU A 65 -11.52 1.60 2.44
C LEU A 65 -12.78 0.89 2.91
N GLU A 66 -13.12 -0.22 2.25
CA GLU A 66 -14.24 -1.08 2.59
C GLU A 66 -13.70 -2.41 3.11
N ILE A 67 -14.20 -2.83 4.28
CA ILE A 67 -13.75 -4.09 4.90
C ILE A 67 -14.89 -5.09 4.91
N VAL A 68 -14.63 -6.24 4.30
CA VAL A 68 -15.56 -7.38 4.28
C VAL A 68 -15.00 -8.44 5.22
N ASN A 69 -15.72 -8.65 6.33
CA ASN A 69 -15.37 -9.68 7.28
C ASN A 69 -15.80 -11.05 6.75
N LEU A 70 -14.83 -11.91 6.44
CA LEU A 70 -15.07 -13.24 5.89
C LEU A 70 -15.91 -14.14 6.84
N ARG A 71 -15.81 -13.92 8.16
CA ARG A 71 -16.63 -14.66 9.14
C ARG A 71 -18.13 -14.40 9.03
N ASP A 72 -18.54 -13.32 8.42
CA ASP A 72 -19.97 -13.03 8.23
C ASP A 72 -20.64 -14.00 7.25
N PHE A 73 -19.83 -14.65 6.41
CA PHE A 73 -20.20 -15.67 5.42
C PHE A 73 -19.92 -17.10 5.89
N GLY A 74 -19.41 -17.25 7.12
CA GLY A 74 -19.07 -18.55 7.70
C GLY A 74 -20.28 -19.45 7.89
N ILE A 75 -20.06 -20.77 7.81
CA ILE A 75 -21.10 -21.79 7.77
C ILE A 75 -21.43 -22.31 9.20
N GLY A 76 -22.71 -22.50 9.44
CA GLY A 76 -23.22 -23.04 10.68
C GLY A 76 -23.12 -22.10 11.89
N PRO A 77 -23.48 -22.59 13.09
CA PRO A 77 -23.54 -21.78 14.32
C PRO A 77 -22.20 -21.18 14.74
N HIS A 78 -21.09 -21.87 14.39
CA HIS A 78 -19.73 -21.42 14.70
C HIS A 78 -19.11 -20.57 13.62
N LYS A 79 -19.83 -20.20 12.56
CA LYS A 79 -19.32 -19.42 11.42
C LYS A 79 -17.99 -19.98 10.89
N LYS A 80 -17.97 -21.31 10.60
CA LYS A 80 -16.79 -22.01 10.09
C LYS A 80 -16.42 -21.43 8.73
N VAL A 81 -15.13 -21.08 8.56
CA VAL A 81 -14.60 -20.45 7.34
C VAL A 81 -13.55 -21.28 6.61
N ASP A 82 -13.05 -22.32 7.28
CA ASP A 82 -11.93 -23.14 6.85
C ASP A 82 -12.23 -24.63 7.04
N ASP A 83 -11.41 -25.48 6.42
CA ASP A 83 -11.42 -26.93 6.63
C ASP A 83 -10.05 -27.54 6.41
N THR A 84 -9.90 -28.84 6.72
CA THR A 84 -8.68 -29.59 6.45
C THR A 84 -8.40 -29.67 4.96
N PRO A 85 -7.12 -29.59 4.52
CA PRO A 85 -6.77 -29.71 3.11
C PRO A 85 -7.24 -31.06 2.52
N ALA A 86 -7.76 -31.03 1.30
CA ALA A 86 -8.03 -32.24 0.54
C ALA A 86 -6.72 -33.00 0.31
N GLY A 87 -6.71 -34.32 0.57
CA GLY A 87 -5.51 -35.12 0.53
C GLY A 87 -4.72 -35.17 1.84
N GLY A 88 -5.18 -34.47 2.87
CA GLY A 88 -4.53 -34.43 4.19
C GLY A 88 -3.38 -33.42 4.26
N GLY A 89 -2.72 -33.35 5.41
CA GLY A 89 -1.64 -32.41 5.66
C GLY A 89 -1.91 -31.56 6.91
N ALA A 90 -0.90 -30.77 7.31
CA ALA A 90 -1.02 -29.84 8.42
C ALA A 90 -1.76 -28.56 7.99
N GLY A 91 -2.39 -27.91 8.94
CA GLY A 91 -3.04 -26.62 8.74
C GLY A 91 -4.48 -26.72 8.23
N LEU A 92 -5.02 -25.59 7.79
CA LEU A 92 -6.39 -25.40 7.32
C LEU A 92 -6.38 -24.61 6.01
N VAL A 93 -7.44 -24.73 5.22
CA VAL A 93 -7.61 -24.00 3.97
C VAL A 93 -8.94 -23.27 4.02
N LEU A 94 -8.97 -22.00 3.62
CA LEU A 94 -10.20 -21.22 3.52
C LEU A 94 -11.11 -21.79 2.43
N ARG A 95 -12.36 -21.98 2.77
CA ARG A 95 -13.37 -22.66 1.94
C ARG A 95 -13.87 -21.79 0.80
N ALA A 96 -14.05 -22.41 -0.37
CA ALA A 96 -14.58 -21.76 -1.56
C ALA A 96 -16.00 -21.18 -1.33
N ASP A 97 -16.90 -21.98 -0.75
CA ASP A 97 -18.30 -21.63 -0.47
C ASP A 97 -18.50 -20.53 0.59
N VAL A 98 -17.42 -20.14 1.28
CA VAL A 98 -17.40 -19.00 2.21
C VAL A 98 -16.79 -17.76 1.53
N ILE A 99 -15.78 -17.96 0.71
CA ILE A 99 -15.09 -16.87 0.01
C ILE A 99 -15.99 -16.29 -1.10
N GLU A 100 -16.66 -17.16 -1.86
CA GLU A 100 -17.53 -16.77 -2.99
C GLU A 100 -18.52 -15.67 -2.65
N PRO A 101 -19.42 -15.81 -1.66
CA PRO A 101 -20.39 -14.77 -1.36
C PRO A 101 -19.75 -13.47 -0.84
N ALA A 102 -18.57 -13.53 -0.22
CA ALA A 102 -17.81 -12.35 0.18
C ALA A 102 -17.23 -11.60 -1.04
N LEU A 103 -16.73 -12.34 -2.03
CA LEU A 103 -16.27 -11.80 -3.31
C LEU A 103 -17.43 -11.17 -4.10
N GLU A 104 -18.53 -11.89 -4.25
CA GLU A 104 -19.75 -11.42 -4.94
C GLU A 104 -20.26 -10.10 -4.34
N LYS A 105 -20.29 -9.99 -3.01
CA LYS A 105 -20.61 -8.74 -2.33
C LYS A 105 -19.69 -7.61 -2.74
N SER A 106 -18.36 -7.84 -2.79
CA SER A 106 -17.38 -6.81 -3.17
C SER A 106 -17.48 -6.47 -4.65
N ILE A 107 -17.67 -7.47 -5.53
CA ILE A 107 -17.79 -7.28 -6.97
C ILE A 107 -19.07 -6.50 -7.31
N SER A 108 -20.21 -6.90 -6.78
CA SER A 108 -21.51 -6.29 -7.08
C SER A 108 -21.65 -4.85 -6.60
N SER A 109 -20.98 -4.52 -5.50
CA SER A 109 -21.01 -3.17 -4.92
C SER A 109 -19.97 -2.22 -5.51
N SER A 110 -19.26 -2.60 -6.56
CA SER A 110 -18.05 -1.90 -7.04
C SER A 110 -18.15 -1.50 -8.51
N PRO A 111 -17.49 -0.40 -8.93
CA PRO A 111 -17.31 -0.09 -10.33
C PRO A 111 -16.60 -1.24 -11.03
N LYS A 112 -17.00 -1.56 -12.28
CA LYS A 112 -16.31 -2.55 -13.11
C LYS A 112 -14.85 -2.14 -13.39
N GLY A 113 -13.99 -3.12 -13.62
CA GLY A 113 -12.58 -2.87 -13.99
C GLY A 113 -11.61 -2.72 -12.83
N ARG A 114 -12.03 -3.04 -11.61
CA ARG A 114 -11.10 -3.15 -10.48
C ARG A 114 -10.38 -4.49 -10.53
N PRO A 115 -9.04 -4.53 -10.39
CA PRO A 115 -8.32 -5.79 -10.24
C PRO A 115 -8.81 -6.54 -9.00
N LEU A 116 -8.96 -7.86 -9.14
CA LEU A 116 -9.28 -8.79 -8.09
C LEU A 116 -8.00 -9.57 -7.77
N VAL A 117 -7.50 -9.44 -6.55
CA VAL A 117 -6.18 -9.95 -6.20
C VAL A 117 -6.18 -10.72 -4.88
N TYR A 118 -5.32 -11.73 -4.81
CA TYR A 118 -5.08 -12.53 -3.61
C TYR A 118 -3.66 -12.34 -3.11
N MET A 119 -3.50 -12.05 -1.84
CA MET A 119 -2.19 -11.88 -1.20
C MET A 119 -1.56 -13.24 -0.95
N SER A 120 -0.57 -13.60 -1.76
CA SER A 120 0.05 -14.92 -1.75
C SER A 120 1.57 -14.82 -1.94
N PRO A 121 2.39 -15.59 -1.21
CA PRO A 121 3.84 -15.64 -1.46
C PRO A 121 4.19 -16.27 -2.81
N ARG A 122 3.29 -17.04 -3.43
CA ARG A 122 3.45 -17.66 -4.75
C ARG A 122 3.26 -16.67 -5.89
N GLY A 123 2.61 -15.53 -5.62
CA GLY A 123 2.16 -14.60 -6.62
C GLY A 123 3.27 -13.78 -7.27
N LYS A 124 2.89 -13.06 -8.32
CA LYS A 124 3.73 -12.07 -8.98
C LYS A 124 4.13 -10.98 -7.98
N ARG A 125 5.40 -10.60 -8.00
CA ARG A 125 5.89 -9.57 -7.08
C ARG A 125 5.28 -8.21 -7.38
N PHE A 126 4.73 -7.57 -6.35
CA PHE A 126 4.27 -6.19 -6.41
C PHE A 126 5.45 -5.23 -6.63
N ASP A 127 5.27 -4.28 -7.52
CA ASP A 127 6.24 -3.24 -7.82
C ASP A 127 5.56 -1.88 -8.10
N GLN A 128 6.36 -0.85 -8.35
CA GLN A 128 5.86 0.50 -8.63
C GLN A 128 5.01 0.57 -9.92
N THR A 129 5.27 -0.29 -10.89
CA THR A 129 4.48 -0.38 -12.13
C THR A 129 3.07 -0.88 -11.84
N LEU A 130 2.97 -1.91 -11.00
CA LEU A 130 1.68 -2.45 -10.59
C LEU A 130 0.91 -1.46 -9.69
N ALA A 131 1.61 -0.75 -8.80
CA ALA A 131 1.00 0.32 -8.00
C ALA A 131 0.40 1.42 -8.89
N LYS A 132 1.11 1.87 -9.94
CA LYS A 132 0.61 2.82 -10.94
C LYS A 132 -0.61 2.28 -11.69
N LYS A 133 -0.58 1.00 -12.09
CA LYS A 133 -1.73 0.33 -12.74
C LYS A 133 -2.97 0.32 -11.84
N TRP A 134 -2.81 0.00 -10.56
CA TRP A 134 -3.91 0.01 -9.59
C TRP A 134 -4.42 1.43 -9.32
N ALA A 135 -3.53 2.41 -9.22
CA ALA A 135 -3.92 3.81 -9.04
C ALA A 135 -4.74 4.37 -10.22
N ALA A 136 -4.49 3.87 -11.44
CA ALA A 136 -5.25 4.25 -12.64
C ALA A 136 -6.59 3.50 -12.78
N ALA A 137 -6.80 2.41 -12.03
CA ALA A 137 -8.06 1.68 -11.97
C ALA A 137 -9.06 2.39 -11.03
N PRO A 138 -10.36 2.01 -11.05
CA PRO A 138 -11.35 2.58 -10.12
C PRO A 138 -11.15 2.17 -8.65
N GLY A 139 -10.19 1.29 -8.36
CA GLY A 139 -9.91 0.73 -7.05
C GLY A 139 -9.31 -0.66 -7.16
N VAL A 140 -9.31 -1.42 -6.07
CA VAL A 140 -8.81 -2.80 -6.00
C VAL A 140 -9.67 -3.62 -5.04
N ILE A 141 -9.88 -4.91 -5.35
CA ILE A 141 -10.48 -5.89 -4.43
C ILE A 141 -9.37 -6.84 -3.99
N ILE A 142 -9.09 -6.87 -2.69
CA ILE A 142 -7.99 -7.64 -2.11
C ILE A 142 -8.53 -8.74 -1.22
N LEU A 143 -8.21 -9.99 -1.52
CA LEU A 143 -8.45 -11.14 -0.67
C LEU A 143 -7.21 -11.42 0.18
N CYS A 144 -7.34 -11.35 1.49
CA CYS A 144 -6.28 -11.67 2.44
C CYS A 144 -6.38 -13.15 2.85
N GLY A 145 -5.36 -13.93 2.47
CA GLY A 145 -5.26 -15.33 2.88
C GLY A 145 -4.79 -15.50 4.31
N ARG A 146 -5.15 -16.64 4.88
CA ARG A 146 -4.70 -17.14 6.18
C ARG A 146 -4.47 -18.65 6.10
N PHE A 147 -3.88 -19.18 7.14
CA PHE A 147 -3.56 -20.62 7.24
C PHE A 147 -2.66 -21.10 6.09
N GLU A 148 -2.99 -22.22 5.44
CA GLU A 148 -2.25 -22.74 4.28
C GLU A 148 -2.71 -22.10 2.96
N GLY A 149 -3.71 -21.22 3.01
CA GLY A 149 -4.20 -20.49 1.85
C GLY A 149 -5.70 -20.62 1.65
N ILE A 150 -6.11 -20.53 0.40
CA ILE A 150 -7.51 -20.60 -0.03
C ILE A 150 -7.71 -21.73 -1.03
N ASP A 151 -8.94 -22.18 -1.18
CA ASP A 151 -9.31 -23.20 -2.17
C ASP A 151 -8.96 -22.70 -3.59
N GLU A 152 -8.15 -23.46 -4.30
CA GLU A 152 -7.62 -23.10 -5.63
C GLU A 152 -8.73 -22.83 -6.65
N ARG A 153 -9.87 -23.53 -6.54
CA ARG A 153 -11.03 -23.36 -7.43
C ARG A 153 -11.59 -21.94 -7.43
N ILE A 154 -11.43 -21.19 -6.33
CA ILE A 154 -11.82 -19.77 -6.27
C ILE A 154 -10.90 -18.90 -7.11
N LEU A 155 -9.59 -19.15 -7.06
CA LEU A 155 -8.61 -18.41 -7.87
C LEU A 155 -8.91 -18.58 -9.36
N GLU A 156 -9.13 -19.84 -9.78
CA GLU A 156 -9.41 -20.18 -11.18
C GLU A 156 -10.76 -19.63 -11.66
N HIS A 157 -11.83 -19.80 -10.86
CA HIS A 157 -13.18 -19.42 -11.25
C HIS A 157 -13.35 -17.91 -11.46
N TYR A 158 -12.72 -17.11 -10.59
CA TYR A 158 -12.81 -15.64 -10.62
C TYR A 158 -11.63 -14.96 -11.31
N ASP A 159 -10.69 -15.70 -11.88
CA ASP A 159 -9.45 -15.19 -12.50
C ASP A 159 -8.73 -14.21 -11.54
N ILE A 160 -8.51 -14.67 -10.29
CA ILE A 160 -7.89 -13.88 -9.22
C ILE A 160 -6.38 -13.87 -9.41
N GLU A 161 -5.79 -12.68 -9.59
CA GLU A 161 -4.33 -12.55 -9.70
C GLU A 161 -3.66 -12.73 -8.33
N GLU A 162 -2.74 -13.69 -8.20
CA GLU A 162 -1.91 -13.83 -7.00
C GLU A 162 -0.79 -12.78 -6.97
N ILE A 163 -0.70 -12.01 -5.87
CA ILE A 163 0.30 -10.95 -5.73
C ILE A 163 1.11 -11.17 -4.45
N SER A 164 2.43 -11.08 -4.59
CA SER A 164 3.41 -11.23 -3.51
C SER A 164 4.03 -9.89 -3.12
N LEU A 165 4.15 -9.61 -1.83
CA LEU A 165 4.90 -8.46 -1.32
C LEU A 165 6.41 -8.63 -1.49
N GLY A 166 6.92 -9.87 -1.48
CA GLY A 166 8.35 -10.16 -1.56
C GLY A 166 8.66 -11.63 -1.37
N VAL A 167 9.95 -11.97 -1.36
CA VAL A 167 10.45 -13.35 -1.25
C VAL A 167 10.55 -13.75 0.24
N PHE A 168 9.42 -13.81 0.91
CA PHE A 168 9.27 -14.23 2.31
C PHE A 168 7.83 -14.60 2.59
N VAL A 169 7.61 -15.34 3.69
CA VAL A 169 6.28 -15.78 4.11
C VAL A 169 5.84 -15.01 5.35
N MET A 170 4.58 -14.61 5.38
CA MET A 170 3.92 -13.96 6.53
C MET A 170 2.77 -14.82 7.04
N THR A 171 2.29 -14.55 8.24
CA THR A 171 1.15 -15.26 8.86
C THR A 171 -0.20 -14.97 8.19
N GLY A 172 -0.26 -14.00 7.30
CA GLY A 172 -1.48 -13.62 6.56
C GLY A 172 -1.27 -12.45 5.62
N GLY A 173 -2.29 -12.16 4.82
CA GLY A 173 -2.23 -11.17 3.77
C GLY A 173 -2.45 -9.72 4.19
N GLU A 174 -2.86 -9.45 5.43
CA GLU A 174 -3.32 -8.12 5.85
C GLU A 174 -2.22 -7.05 5.81
N ILE A 175 -1.00 -7.39 6.23
CA ILE A 175 0.16 -6.48 6.19
C ILE A 175 0.54 -6.19 4.73
N ALA A 176 0.55 -7.23 3.87
CA ALA A 176 0.79 -7.05 2.44
C ALA A 176 -0.25 -6.13 1.81
N ALA A 177 -1.53 -6.34 2.12
CA ALA A 177 -2.62 -5.50 1.64
C ALA A 177 -2.43 -4.03 2.05
N GLN A 178 -2.11 -3.76 3.32
CA GLN A 178 -1.85 -2.40 3.79
C GLN A 178 -0.67 -1.76 3.06
N ALA A 179 0.46 -2.47 2.89
CA ALA A 179 1.63 -1.96 2.19
C ALA A 179 1.33 -1.64 0.71
N MET A 180 0.57 -2.50 0.03
CA MET A 180 0.20 -2.31 -1.38
C MET A 180 -0.83 -1.19 -1.56
N ILE A 181 -1.79 -1.06 -0.63
CA ILE A 181 -2.75 0.07 -0.60
C ILE A 181 -1.99 1.39 -0.39
N ASP A 182 -1.08 1.46 0.58
CA ASP A 182 -0.25 2.64 0.82
C ASP A 182 0.50 3.06 -0.45
N ALA A 183 1.27 2.15 -1.04
CA ALA A 183 2.04 2.40 -2.26
C ALA A 183 1.16 2.86 -3.45
N THR A 184 -0.11 2.44 -3.48
CA THR A 184 -1.06 2.79 -4.53
C THR A 184 -1.74 4.12 -4.27
N VAL A 185 -2.31 4.29 -3.07
CA VAL A 185 -3.10 5.48 -2.69
C VAL A 185 -2.28 6.76 -2.74
N ARG A 186 -0.99 6.70 -2.36
CA ARG A 186 -0.10 7.86 -2.46
C ARG A 186 0.11 8.37 -3.89
N LEU A 187 -0.20 7.55 -4.91
CA LEU A 187 -0.13 7.93 -6.33
C LEU A 187 -1.43 8.57 -6.84
N LEU A 188 -2.50 8.52 -6.06
CA LEU A 188 -3.77 9.14 -6.45
C LEU A 188 -3.64 10.67 -6.48
N PRO A 189 -4.31 11.34 -7.42
CA PRO A 189 -4.33 12.78 -7.47
C PRO A 189 -4.74 13.41 -6.13
N THR A 190 -4.06 14.46 -5.73
CA THR A 190 -4.36 15.25 -4.52
C THR A 190 -4.10 14.55 -3.17
N VAL A 191 -3.67 13.29 -3.12
CA VAL A 191 -3.30 12.61 -1.86
C VAL A 191 -1.99 13.20 -1.33
N LEU A 192 -0.93 13.22 -2.14
CA LEU A 192 0.30 13.95 -1.80
C LEU A 192 0.12 15.46 -1.99
N GLY A 193 0.75 16.23 -1.12
CA GLY A 193 0.66 17.70 -1.15
C GLY A 193 1.40 18.35 -2.33
N ASN A 194 2.48 17.69 -2.81
CA ASN A 194 3.23 18.10 -3.99
C ASN A 194 3.03 17.04 -5.10
N PRO A 195 2.42 17.37 -6.24
CA PRO A 195 2.20 16.44 -7.34
C PRO A 195 3.50 15.97 -8.00
N ASP A 196 4.61 16.71 -7.86
CA ASP A 196 5.92 16.35 -8.43
C ASP A 196 6.70 15.36 -7.54
N SER A 197 6.30 15.19 -6.27
CA SER A 197 6.98 14.27 -5.34
C SER A 197 7.17 12.86 -5.91
N PRO A 198 6.18 12.22 -6.57
CA PRO A 198 6.36 10.88 -7.11
C PRO A 198 7.31 10.78 -8.30
N LEU A 199 7.66 11.90 -8.96
CA LEU A 199 8.47 11.90 -10.16
C LEU A 199 9.97 11.67 -9.87
N ASP A 200 10.45 12.20 -8.75
CA ASP A 200 11.86 12.14 -8.34
C ASP A 200 12.19 10.98 -7.39
N GLU A 201 11.20 10.15 -7.05
CA GLU A 201 11.37 9.06 -6.09
C GLU A 201 12.04 7.82 -6.69
N SER A 202 12.59 6.96 -5.80
CA SER A 202 13.11 5.65 -6.16
C SER A 202 12.11 4.86 -7.01
N HIS A 203 12.61 4.20 -8.05
CA HIS A 203 11.83 3.39 -9.00
C HIS A 203 10.94 4.18 -9.99
N SER A 204 10.78 5.50 -9.87
CA SER A 204 9.98 6.29 -10.82
C SER A 204 10.65 6.43 -12.18
N SER A 205 11.97 6.65 -12.18
CA SER A 205 12.82 6.77 -13.38
C SER A 205 13.65 5.51 -13.67
N GLY A 206 13.43 4.41 -12.93
CA GLY A 206 14.25 3.19 -12.99
C GLY A 206 15.54 3.26 -12.18
N LEU A 207 15.81 4.38 -11.51
CA LEU A 207 16.95 4.56 -10.62
C LEU A 207 16.48 4.62 -9.16
N LEU A 208 17.41 4.41 -8.22
CA LEU A 208 17.21 4.79 -6.82
C LEU A 208 17.33 6.29 -6.66
N GLU A 209 16.64 6.84 -5.68
CA GLU A 209 16.75 8.24 -5.30
C GLU A 209 18.16 8.59 -4.80
N TYR A 210 18.58 9.80 -5.07
CA TYR A 210 19.84 10.37 -4.57
C TYR A 210 19.78 10.58 -3.03
N PRO A 211 20.94 10.70 -2.34
CA PRO A 211 20.96 10.94 -0.90
C PRO A 211 20.42 12.32 -0.55
N GLN A 212 19.55 12.36 0.45
CA GLN A 212 18.95 13.58 0.97
C GLN A 212 19.74 14.14 2.15
N TYR A 213 19.84 15.47 2.22
CA TYR A 213 20.52 16.20 3.29
C TYR A 213 19.59 17.27 3.86
N THR A 214 19.74 17.55 5.18
CA THR A 214 19.02 18.63 5.87
C THR A 214 19.89 19.22 6.97
N LYS A 215 19.40 20.24 7.65
CA LYS A 215 20.07 20.88 8.78
C LYS A 215 20.37 19.90 9.92
N PRO A 216 21.45 20.14 10.67
CA PRO A 216 22.43 21.22 10.55
C PRO A 216 23.37 21.07 9.36
N ALA A 217 24.00 22.16 8.87
CA ALA A 217 24.93 22.13 7.75
C ALA A 217 26.18 21.25 7.98
N GLU A 218 26.57 21.10 9.24
CA GLU A 218 27.63 20.20 9.68
C GLU A 218 27.14 19.36 10.87
N TRP A 219 27.32 18.03 10.79
CA TRP A 219 27.04 17.09 11.86
C TRP A 219 28.20 16.12 12.04
N LYS A 220 28.81 16.08 13.21
CA LYS A 220 29.99 15.25 13.54
C LYS A 220 31.09 15.38 12.48
N SER A 221 31.47 16.62 12.15
CA SER A 221 32.47 16.95 11.11
C SER A 221 32.13 16.52 9.68
N GLN A 222 30.91 16.05 9.44
CA GLN A 222 30.40 15.75 8.11
C GLN A 222 29.56 16.93 7.62
N LYS A 223 29.94 17.48 6.45
CA LYS A 223 29.27 18.65 5.85
C LYS A 223 28.28 18.22 4.76
N ILE A 224 27.24 19.01 4.61
CA ILE A 224 26.38 18.93 3.41
C ILE A 224 27.25 19.24 2.19
N PRO A 225 27.15 18.49 1.07
CA PRO A 225 27.84 18.80 -0.16
C PRO A 225 27.63 20.27 -0.60
N GLU A 226 28.71 20.99 -0.88
CA GLU A 226 28.65 22.41 -1.25
C GLU A 226 27.76 22.71 -2.44
N THR A 227 27.72 21.80 -3.41
CA THR A 227 26.82 21.90 -4.57
C THR A 227 25.37 22.09 -4.17
N LEU A 228 24.92 21.40 -3.09
CA LEU A 228 23.54 21.51 -2.61
C LEU A 228 23.23 22.85 -1.91
N LEU A 229 24.25 23.54 -1.46
CA LEU A 229 24.16 24.84 -0.78
C LEU A 229 24.36 26.01 -1.75
N SER A 230 24.80 25.76 -2.99
CA SER A 230 25.19 26.77 -3.96
C SER A 230 24.03 27.60 -4.56
N GLY A 231 22.79 27.09 -4.51
CA GLY A 231 21.64 27.69 -5.19
C GLY A 231 21.60 27.51 -6.71
N HIS A 232 22.63 26.90 -7.32
CA HIS A 232 22.68 26.64 -8.76
C HIS A 232 21.89 25.41 -9.16
N HIS A 233 20.65 25.60 -9.59
CA HIS A 233 19.68 24.51 -9.85
C HIS A 233 20.20 23.47 -10.85
N GLU A 234 20.89 23.86 -11.91
CA GLU A 234 21.45 22.94 -12.91
C GLU A 234 22.56 22.04 -12.30
N ASN A 235 23.47 22.61 -11.52
CA ASN A 235 24.52 21.87 -10.84
C ASN A 235 23.94 20.91 -9.79
N ILE A 236 22.90 21.34 -9.08
CA ILE A 236 22.18 20.51 -8.11
C ILE A 236 21.48 19.34 -8.84
N ALA A 237 20.80 19.59 -9.95
CA ALA A 237 20.13 18.54 -10.73
C ALA A 237 21.15 17.52 -11.28
N LYS A 238 22.26 17.99 -11.82
CA LYS A 238 23.37 17.12 -12.28
C LYS A 238 23.92 16.27 -11.14
N TRP A 239 24.24 16.89 -10.00
CA TRP A 239 24.73 16.18 -8.82
C TRP A 239 23.76 15.10 -8.35
N ARG A 240 22.46 15.41 -8.24
CA ARG A 240 21.40 14.45 -7.87
C ARG A 240 21.37 13.26 -8.81
N MET A 241 21.40 13.51 -10.13
CA MET A 241 21.42 12.45 -11.13
C MET A 241 22.65 11.55 -11.03
N ASP A 242 23.82 12.12 -10.83
CA ASP A 242 25.06 11.36 -10.69
C ASP A 242 25.09 10.53 -9.41
N GLN A 243 24.54 11.06 -8.30
CA GLN A 243 24.39 10.31 -7.06
C GLN A 243 23.35 9.17 -7.20
N ALA A 244 22.23 9.40 -7.86
CA ALA A 244 21.23 8.39 -8.14
C ALA A 244 21.81 7.21 -8.95
N LYS A 245 22.57 7.51 -10.00
CA LYS A 245 23.29 6.50 -10.82
C LYS A 245 24.28 5.70 -9.98
N THR A 246 25.16 6.38 -9.25
CA THR A 246 26.18 5.75 -8.40
C THR A 246 25.55 4.83 -7.35
N LYS A 247 24.50 5.32 -6.68
CA LYS A 247 23.78 4.55 -5.67
C LYS A 247 23.08 3.34 -6.26
N THR A 248 22.44 3.50 -7.42
CA THR A 248 21.74 2.39 -8.11
C THR A 248 22.76 1.34 -8.55
N GLN A 249 23.86 1.73 -9.16
CA GLN A 249 24.90 0.82 -9.60
C GLN A 249 25.45 -0.01 -8.43
N LYS A 250 25.67 0.62 -7.28
CA LYS A 250 26.21 -0.04 -6.09
C LYS A 250 25.22 -0.93 -5.37
N GLN A 251 23.97 -0.47 -5.16
CA GLN A 251 23.01 -1.12 -4.29
C GLN A 251 22.01 -2.01 -5.03
N ARG A 252 21.71 -1.70 -6.30
CA ARG A 252 20.75 -2.41 -7.13
C ARG A 252 21.30 -2.61 -8.55
N PRO A 253 22.30 -3.50 -8.71
CA PRO A 253 22.88 -3.82 -10.02
C PRO A 253 21.87 -4.33 -11.04
N ASP A 254 20.81 -4.96 -10.58
CA ASP A 254 19.67 -5.42 -11.38
C ASP A 254 18.94 -4.25 -12.05
N LEU A 255 18.58 -3.20 -11.28
CA LEU A 255 17.97 -1.98 -11.81
C LEU A 255 18.92 -1.22 -12.74
N TRP A 256 20.20 -1.14 -12.37
CA TRP A 256 21.23 -0.50 -13.19
C TRP A 256 21.33 -1.14 -14.57
N LYS A 257 21.37 -2.47 -14.65
CA LYS A 257 21.38 -3.20 -15.93
C LYS A 257 20.15 -2.91 -16.78
N THR A 258 18.98 -2.85 -16.17
CA THR A 258 17.73 -2.53 -16.87
C THR A 258 17.71 -1.10 -17.37
N TRP A 259 18.13 -0.15 -16.55
CA TRP A 259 18.15 1.27 -16.89
C TRP A 259 19.11 1.59 -18.05
N ASN A 260 20.28 0.96 -18.10
CA ASN A 260 21.23 1.12 -19.21
C ASN A 260 20.70 0.57 -20.53
N LYS A 261 19.98 -0.58 -20.51
CA LYS A 261 19.41 -1.19 -21.73
C LYS A 261 18.31 -0.35 -22.38
N VAL A 262 17.67 0.54 -21.67
CA VAL A 262 16.62 1.43 -22.19
C VAL A 262 17.23 2.66 -22.87
N LYS A 263 18.52 2.94 -22.64
CA LYS A 263 19.26 4.09 -23.22
C LYS A 263 20.02 3.76 -24.49
N ASP A 264 20.31 2.49 -24.71
CA ASP A 264 20.86 1.96 -25.96
C ASP A 264 19.71 1.62 -26.93
#